data_e78bded5ba1fa1185832a84ff2134f63
#
_entry.id   e78bded5ba1fa1185832a84ff2134f63
#
_cell.length_a   1.000
_cell.length_b   1.000
_cell.length_c   1.000
_cell.angle_alpha   90.00
_cell.angle_beta   90.00
_cell.angle_gamma   90.00
#
_symmetry.space_group_name_H-M   'P 1'
#
loop_
_entity.id
_entity.type
_entity.pdbx_description
1 polymer ?
#
loop_
_entity_poly.entity_id
_entity_poly.type
_entity_poly.pdbx_seq_one_letter_code
_entity_poly.pdbx_strand_id
1 'polypeptide(L)'
;MKFISWNVNGLRACMQKGFLDFFNEMDADFFCVQETKLQEGQIALDLPGYHQFWNYAEKKGYSGTAIFTKHEPLSVSYGISIPEHDHEGRVITLEYDAFYLVTCYTPNSQNELARLPYRMQWEEDFLAFLKRLDEVKPVIVCGDLNVAHEEIDLKNPKTNRKNAGFSDEERAKMTTLLNSGFTDTFRYFYPDKEGIYSWWSYRFKAREKNAGWRIDYFITSRCLDEKLQSAGIHTEVYGSDHCPVELVADV
;
A
#
# COMPACT_ATOMS: atom_id res chain seq x y z
N MET A 1 -1.80 18.32 0.37
CA MET A 1 -2.84 17.28 0.54
C MET A 1 -2.33 16.19 1.47
N LYS A 2 -3.22 15.56 2.24
CA LYS A 2 -2.89 14.46 3.17
C LYS A 2 -3.41 13.13 2.61
N PHE A 3 -2.54 12.15 2.56
CA PHE A 3 -2.81 10.80 2.07
C PHE A 3 -2.56 9.80 3.20
N ILE A 4 -3.48 8.88 3.41
CA ILE A 4 -3.35 7.75 4.33
C ILE A 4 -3.49 6.45 3.54
N SER A 5 -2.69 5.45 3.88
CA SER A 5 -2.82 4.09 3.36
C SER A 5 -2.76 3.08 4.50
N TRP A 6 -3.68 2.12 4.51
CA TRP A 6 -3.77 1.12 5.55
C TRP A 6 -4.24 -0.24 5.04
N ASN A 7 -3.41 -1.26 5.15
CA ASN A 7 -3.87 -2.64 5.03
C ASN A 7 -4.68 -2.99 6.29
N VAL A 8 -5.98 -3.17 6.15
CA VAL A 8 -6.92 -3.37 7.27
C VAL A 8 -7.13 -4.83 7.63
N ASN A 9 -6.57 -5.76 6.85
CA ASN A 9 -6.69 -7.21 7.05
C ASN A 9 -8.12 -7.67 7.38
N GLY A 10 -9.08 -7.16 6.60
CA GLY A 10 -10.52 -7.33 6.77
C GLY A 10 -11.19 -6.12 7.41
N LEU A 11 -11.82 -5.27 6.57
CA LEU A 11 -12.36 -3.98 6.99
C LEU A 11 -13.43 -4.11 8.09
N ARG A 12 -14.32 -5.13 8.02
CA ARG A 12 -15.35 -5.33 9.08
C ARG A 12 -14.74 -5.55 10.46
N ALA A 13 -13.67 -6.32 10.54
CA ALA A 13 -12.97 -6.56 11.80
C ALA A 13 -12.21 -5.31 12.29
N CYS A 14 -11.60 -4.58 11.37
CA CYS A 14 -10.87 -3.35 11.67
C CYS A 14 -11.83 -2.24 12.16
N MET A 15 -13.03 -2.14 11.59
CA MET A 15 -14.05 -1.19 12.05
C MET A 15 -14.45 -1.39 13.52
N GLN A 16 -14.51 -2.63 13.98
CA GLN A 16 -14.80 -2.94 15.38
C GLN A 16 -13.65 -2.57 16.34
N LYS A 17 -12.49 -2.19 15.78
CA LYS A 17 -11.25 -1.91 16.51
C LYS A 17 -10.76 -0.47 16.34
N GLY A 18 -11.66 0.45 15.97
CA GLY A 18 -11.34 1.87 15.90
C GLY A 18 -10.98 2.42 14.52
N PHE A 19 -11.29 1.71 13.43
CA PHE A 19 -11.04 2.21 12.07
C PHE A 19 -11.66 3.60 11.84
N LEU A 20 -12.94 3.78 12.19
CA LEU A 20 -13.64 5.05 11.98
C LEU A 20 -13.10 6.18 12.87
N ASP A 21 -12.66 5.86 14.08
CA ASP A 21 -12.06 6.87 14.97
C ASP A 21 -10.80 7.43 14.33
N PHE A 22 -9.91 6.56 13.88
CA PHE A 22 -8.68 6.97 13.17
C PHE A 22 -8.99 7.68 11.84
N PHE A 23 -9.93 7.16 11.06
CA PHE A 23 -10.36 7.79 9.81
C PHE A 23 -10.81 9.23 10.01
N ASN A 24 -11.67 9.46 11.01
CA ASN A 24 -12.20 10.78 11.32
C ASN A 24 -11.11 11.71 11.91
N GLU A 25 -10.23 11.17 12.77
CA GLU A 25 -9.12 11.94 13.35
C GLU A 25 -8.15 12.45 12.28
N MET A 26 -7.81 11.60 11.31
CA MET A 26 -6.90 11.96 10.23
C MET A 26 -7.51 13.00 9.29
N ASP A 27 -8.81 12.97 9.05
CA ASP A 27 -9.51 13.88 8.13
C ASP A 27 -8.74 14.06 6.81
N ALA A 28 -8.23 12.96 6.26
CA ALA A 28 -7.35 12.96 5.12
C ALA A 28 -8.07 13.33 3.83
N ASP A 29 -7.36 13.91 2.87
CA ASP A 29 -7.90 14.15 1.52
C ASP A 29 -8.13 12.81 0.79
N PHE A 30 -7.23 11.85 1.03
CA PHE A 30 -7.26 10.51 0.44
C PHE A 30 -6.99 9.47 1.52
N PHE A 31 -7.86 8.47 1.61
CA PHE A 31 -7.70 7.35 2.51
C PHE A 31 -7.83 6.05 1.71
N CYS A 32 -6.72 5.34 1.54
CA CYS A 32 -6.63 4.10 0.77
C CYS A 32 -6.57 2.89 1.70
N VAL A 33 -7.32 1.85 1.39
CA VAL A 33 -7.30 0.60 2.17
C VAL A 33 -7.03 -0.61 1.30
N GLN A 34 -6.29 -1.57 1.84
CA GLN A 34 -5.97 -2.83 1.21
C GLN A 34 -6.47 -3.98 2.09
N GLU A 35 -6.65 -5.15 1.51
CA GLU A 35 -7.25 -6.33 2.15
C GLU A 35 -8.60 -6.04 2.81
N THR A 36 -9.51 -5.43 2.08
CA THR A 36 -10.88 -5.19 2.59
C THR A 36 -11.61 -6.50 2.89
N LYS A 37 -11.31 -7.58 2.14
CA LYS A 37 -11.92 -8.93 2.25
C LYS A 37 -13.43 -8.90 2.12
N LEU A 38 -13.95 -7.94 1.34
CA LEU A 38 -15.38 -7.69 1.14
C LEU A 38 -15.82 -8.09 -0.27
N GLN A 39 -17.13 -8.28 -0.39
CA GLN A 39 -17.87 -8.30 -1.65
C GLN A 39 -18.86 -7.15 -1.64
N GLU A 40 -19.34 -6.76 -2.82
CA GLU A 40 -20.34 -5.71 -2.96
C GLU A 40 -21.56 -5.96 -2.05
N GLY A 41 -22.03 -4.91 -1.38
CA GLY A 41 -23.19 -4.96 -0.50
C GLY A 41 -22.95 -5.59 0.88
N GLN A 42 -21.75 -6.05 1.21
CA GLN A 42 -21.48 -6.65 2.52
C GLN A 42 -21.27 -5.63 3.66
N ILE A 43 -21.09 -4.37 3.32
CA ILE A 43 -20.97 -3.27 4.28
C ILE A 43 -21.68 -2.03 3.71
N ALA A 44 -22.32 -1.27 4.59
CA ALA A 44 -22.76 0.09 4.30
C ALA A 44 -21.88 1.02 5.13
N LEU A 45 -20.95 1.70 4.48
CA LEU A 45 -20.03 2.62 5.11
C LEU A 45 -20.46 4.05 4.81
N ASP A 46 -20.94 4.74 5.84
CA ASP A 46 -21.32 6.14 5.74
C ASP A 46 -20.11 7.02 6.05
N LEU A 47 -19.58 7.69 5.03
CA LEU A 47 -18.43 8.60 5.12
C LEU A 47 -18.84 9.95 4.48
N PRO A 48 -19.53 10.83 5.24
CA PRO A 48 -19.99 12.12 4.72
C PRO A 48 -18.84 12.95 4.14
N GLY A 49 -19.03 13.45 2.92
CA GLY A 49 -18.03 14.26 2.21
C GLY A 49 -16.95 13.46 1.49
N TYR A 50 -17.05 12.12 1.45
CA TYR A 50 -16.11 11.28 0.72
C TYR A 50 -16.80 10.52 -0.41
N HIS A 51 -16.18 10.55 -1.59
CA HIS A 51 -16.42 9.60 -2.67
C HIS A 51 -15.76 8.27 -2.31
N GLN A 52 -16.38 7.15 -2.69
CA GLN A 52 -15.92 5.80 -2.37
C GLN A 52 -15.74 4.99 -3.64
N PHE A 53 -14.56 4.38 -3.81
CA PHE A 53 -14.21 3.52 -4.94
C PHE A 53 -13.73 2.17 -4.40
N TRP A 54 -14.36 1.09 -4.86
CA TRP A 54 -14.13 -0.26 -4.36
C TRP A 54 -13.73 -1.20 -5.49
N ASN A 55 -12.72 -2.03 -5.25
CA ASN A 55 -12.33 -3.11 -6.14
C ASN A 55 -12.33 -4.43 -5.36
N TYR A 56 -13.23 -5.32 -5.71
CA TYR A 56 -13.45 -6.59 -5.03
C TYR A 56 -12.74 -7.72 -5.77
N ALA A 57 -12.17 -8.68 -5.01
CA ALA A 57 -11.70 -9.92 -5.61
C ALA A 57 -12.89 -10.82 -5.99
N GLU A 58 -12.75 -11.62 -7.04
CA GLU A 58 -13.73 -12.65 -7.39
C GLU A 58 -13.86 -13.69 -6.27
N LYS A 59 -12.75 -14.02 -5.63
CA LYS A 59 -12.71 -14.92 -4.48
C LYS A 59 -13.23 -14.22 -3.23
N LYS A 60 -14.29 -14.73 -2.64
CA LYS A 60 -14.92 -14.19 -1.40
C LYS A 60 -13.95 -14.23 -0.22
N GLY A 61 -13.97 -13.15 0.58
CA GLY A 61 -13.17 -13.04 1.80
C GLY A 61 -11.66 -12.94 1.57
N TYR A 62 -11.25 -12.48 0.38
CA TYR A 62 -9.85 -12.42 -0.05
C TYR A 62 -9.54 -11.08 -0.70
N SER A 63 -8.33 -10.54 -0.46
CA SER A 63 -7.83 -9.32 -1.11
C SER A 63 -8.82 -8.14 -1.06
N GLY A 64 -8.95 -7.39 -2.15
CA GLY A 64 -9.84 -6.24 -2.25
C GLY A 64 -9.19 -4.94 -1.77
N THR A 65 -9.45 -3.85 -2.50
CA THR A 65 -8.94 -2.52 -2.19
C THR A 65 -10.08 -1.50 -2.22
N ALA A 66 -9.90 -0.36 -1.55
CA ALA A 66 -10.80 0.77 -1.70
C ALA A 66 -10.06 2.10 -1.53
N ILE A 67 -10.61 3.17 -2.10
CA ILE A 67 -10.16 4.54 -1.90
C ILE A 67 -11.36 5.37 -1.46
N PHE A 68 -11.17 6.15 -0.39
CA PHE A 68 -12.09 7.18 0.08
C PHE A 68 -11.43 8.54 -0.13
N THR A 69 -12.09 9.46 -0.83
CA THR A 69 -11.50 10.75 -1.20
C THR A 69 -12.51 11.89 -1.09
N LYS A 70 -12.05 13.05 -0.61
CA LYS A 70 -12.84 14.30 -0.61
C LYS A 70 -12.94 14.93 -2.00
N HIS A 71 -12.09 14.52 -2.94
CA HIS A 71 -11.97 15.11 -4.27
C HIS A 71 -12.54 14.15 -5.32
N GLU A 72 -13.41 14.69 -6.19
CA GLU A 72 -13.95 13.92 -7.30
C GLU A 72 -12.86 13.72 -8.38
N PRO A 73 -12.53 12.46 -8.76
CA PRO A 73 -11.52 12.20 -9.78
C PRO A 73 -12.08 12.47 -11.20
N LEU A 74 -11.16 12.78 -12.13
CA LEU A 74 -11.48 12.88 -13.56
C LEU A 74 -11.87 11.53 -14.15
N SER A 75 -11.18 10.48 -13.71
CA SER A 75 -11.47 9.10 -14.11
C SER A 75 -11.07 8.12 -13.04
N VAL A 76 -11.65 6.92 -13.10
CA VAL A 76 -11.36 5.79 -12.22
C VAL A 76 -11.07 4.56 -13.08
N SER A 77 -10.01 3.81 -12.76
CA SER A 77 -9.75 2.51 -13.35
C SER A 77 -9.41 1.46 -12.30
N TYR A 78 -9.73 0.21 -12.61
CA TYR A 78 -9.56 -0.94 -11.74
C TYR A 78 -8.62 -1.95 -12.39
N GLY A 79 -7.65 -2.46 -11.63
CA GLY A 79 -6.62 -3.34 -12.14
C GLY A 79 -5.53 -2.60 -12.92
N ILE A 80 -4.73 -3.36 -13.67
CA ILE A 80 -3.63 -2.85 -14.52
C ILE A 80 -3.84 -3.13 -16.00
N SER A 81 -5.06 -3.51 -16.39
CA SER A 81 -5.46 -3.90 -17.75
C SER A 81 -4.81 -5.22 -18.23
N ILE A 82 -4.55 -6.13 -17.31
CA ILE A 82 -4.06 -7.49 -17.58
C ILE A 82 -4.99 -8.48 -16.88
N PRO A 83 -5.81 -9.24 -17.62
CA PRO A 83 -6.84 -10.11 -17.03
C PRO A 83 -6.31 -11.10 -15.98
N GLU A 84 -5.09 -11.61 -16.16
CA GLU A 84 -4.44 -12.51 -15.20
C GLU A 84 -4.24 -11.87 -13.81
N HIS A 85 -4.11 -10.54 -13.76
CA HIS A 85 -3.85 -9.78 -12.54
C HIS A 85 -5.10 -9.14 -11.95
N ASP A 86 -6.13 -8.89 -12.77
CA ASP A 86 -7.21 -7.98 -12.42
C ASP A 86 -8.40 -8.64 -11.69
N HIS A 87 -8.39 -9.97 -11.49
CA HIS A 87 -9.45 -10.70 -10.81
C HIS A 87 -9.34 -10.74 -9.27
N GLU A 88 -8.24 -10.25 -8.72
CA GLU A 88 -7.99 -10.27 -7.27
C GLU A 88 -8.28 -8.92 -6.57
N GLY A 89 -8.79 -7.90 -7.27
CA GLY A 89 -9.18 -6.61 -6.67
C GLY A 89 -8.03 -5.84 -6.03
N ARG A 90 -6.84 -5.84 -6.66
CA ARG A 90 -5.58 -5.37 -6.06
C ARG A 90 -5.24 -3.92 -6.31
N VAL A 91 -5.76 -3.31 -7.39
CA VAL A 91 -5.35 -1.99 -7.84
C VAL A 91 -6.56 -1.12 -8.17
N ILE A 92 -6.56 0.11 -7.66
CA ILE A 92 -7.46 1.20 -8.09
C ILE A 92 -6.58 2.37 -8.47
N THR A 93 -6.88 3.00 -9.59
CA THR A 93 -6.24 4.24 -10.03
C THR A 93 -7.28 5.34 -10.15
N LEU A 94 -7.05 6.45 -9.48
CA LEU A 94 -7.81 7.69 -9.62
C LEU A 94 -6.98 8.71 -10.38
N GLU A 95 -7.57 9.35 -11.39
CA GLU A 95 -6.94 10.42 -12.15
C GLU A 95 -7.38 11.79 -11.63
N TYR A 96 -6.42 12.67 -11.39
CA TYR A 96 -6.62 14.09 -11.09
C TYR A 96 -5.88 14.96 -12.11
N ASP A 97 -6.11 16.27 -12.09
CA ASP A 97 -5.45 17.19 -13.04
C ASP A 97 -3.93 17.13 -12.96
N ALA A 98 -3.37 17.05 -11.75
CA ALA A 98 -1.94 17.15 -11.49
C ALA A 98 -1.23 15.79 -11.30
N PHE A 99 -1.96 14.70 -11.00
CA PHE A 99 -1.36 13.40 -10.67
C PHE A 99 -2.33 12.22 -10.82
N TYR A 100 -1.79 11.02 -10.83
CA TYR A 100 -2.52 9.77 -10.60
C TYR A 100 -2.30 9.29 -9.17
N LEU A 101 -3.38 8.87 -8.48
CA LEU A 101 -3.31 8.14 -7.22
C LEU A 101 -3.57 6.66 -7.49
N VAL A 102 -2.62 5.80 -7.15
CA VAL A 102 -2.73 4.35 -7.29
C VAL A 102 -2.66 3.70 -5.92
N THR A 103 -3.71 3.01 -5.49
CA THR A 103 -3.61 2.08 -4.36
C THR A 103 -3.32 0.68 -4.85
N CYS A 104 -2.44 -0.02 -4.17
CA CYS A 104 -2.01 -1.36 -4.55
C CYS A 104 -1.93 -2.30 -3.35
N TYR A 105 -2.41 -3.52 -3.54
CA TYR A 105 -2.13 -4.66 -2.67
C TYR A 105 -1.36 -5.71 -3.47
N THR A 106 -0.05 -5.67 -3.36
CA THR A 106 0.85 -6.56 -4.11
C THR A 106 0.66 -8.02 -3.71
N PRO A 107 0.64 -8.98 -4.66
CA PRO A 107 0.55 -10.40 -4.34
C PRO A 107 1.68 -10.86 -3.41
N ASN A 108 1.36 -11.59 -2.36
CA ASN A 108 2.36 -12.23 -1.50
C ASN A 108 2.94 -13.47 -2.18
N SER A 109 4.25 -13.70 -2.06
CA SER A 109 4.92 -14.87 -2.63
C SER A 109 4.63 -16.19 -1.91
N GLN A 110 3.91 -16.13 -0.77
CA GLN A 110 3.49 -17.25 0.09
C GLN A 110 4.64 -18.03 0.76
N ASN A 111 4.27 -18.98 1.62
CA ASN A 111 5.25 -19.84 2.28
C ASN A 111 6.10 -20.58 1.25
N GLU A 112 7.37 -20.75 1.57
CA GLU A 112 8.36 -21.43 0.70
C GLU A 112 8.48 -20.80 -0.70
N LEU A 113 8.06 -19.52 -0.83
CA LEU A 113 8.05 -18.78 -2.09
C LEU A 113 7.24 -19.46 -3.21
N ALA A 114 6.18 -20.19 -2.84
CA ALA A 114 5.37 -21.00 -3.78
C ALA A 114 4.76 -20.16 -4.91
N ARG A 115 4.52 -18.86 -4.69
CA ARG A 115 3.95 -17.95 -5.69
C ARG A 115 5.00 -16.95 -6.24
N LEU A 116 6.28 -17.13 -5.97
CA LEU A 116 7.32 -16.20 -6.41
C LEU A 116 7.36 -15.98 -7.94
N PRO A 117 7.27 -17.01 -8.81
CA PRO A 117 7.26 -16.78 -10.25
C PRO A 117 6.13 -15.85 -10.72
N TYR A 118 4.92 -16.03 -10.19
CA TYR A 118 3.79 -15.13 -10.46
C TYR A 118 4.07 -13.72 -9.93
N ARG A 119 4.60 -13.59 -8.70
CA ARG A 119 4.95 -12.32 -8.10
C ARG A 119 5.98 -11.56 -8.95
N MET A 120 6.97 -12.23 -9.52
CA MET A 120 7.98 -11.58 -10.37
C MET A 120 7.37 -11.04 -11.66
N GLN A 121 6.48 -11.79 -12.30
CA GLN A 121 5.75 -11.32 -13.48
C GLN A 121 4.84 -10.13 -13.13
N TRP A 122 4.11 -10.22 -12.03
CA TRP A 122 3.25 -9.14 -11.55
C TRP A 122 4.03 -7.83 -11.31
N GLU A 123 5.23 -7.91 -10.73
CA GLU A 123 6.10 -6.73 -10.51
C GLU A 123 6.55 -6.07 -11.81
N GLU A 124 6.88 -6.86 -12.82
CA GLU A 124 7.26 -6.35 -14.15
C GLU A 124 6.08 -5.63 -14.82
N ASP A 125 4.92 -6.24 -14.80
CA ASP A 125 3.71 -5.70 -15.41
C ASP A 125 3.20 -4.47 -14.65
N PHE A 126 3.29 -4.48 -13.32
CA PHE A 126 2.93 -3.32 -12.50
C PHE A 126 3.89 -2.14 -12.72
N LEU A 127 5.20 -2.38 -12.79
CA LEU A 127 6.16 -1.34 -13.14
C LEU A 127 5.88 -0.75 -14.53
N ALA A 128 5.62 -1.59 -15.52
CA ALA A 128 5.26 -1.12 -16.86
C ALA A 128 3.97 -0.29 -16.85
N PHE A 129 2.98 -0.69 -16.04
CA PHE A 129 1.75 0.08 -15.83
C PHE A 129 2.03 1.46 -15.21
N LEU A 130 2.79 1.52 -14.13
CA LEU A 130 3.15 2.78 -13.47
C LEU A 130 3.94 3.71 -14.42
N LYS A 131 4.85 3.17 -15.21
CA LYS A 131 5.62 3.96 -16.19
C LYS A 131 4.75 4.59 -17.25
N ARG A 132 3.72 3.87 -17.75
CA ARG A 132 2.76 4.45 -18.72
C ARG A 132 1.96 5.60 -18.11
N LEU A 133 1.59 5.52 -16.83
CA LEU A 133 0.94 6.63 -16.13
C LEU A 133 1.89 7.82 -15.96
N ASP A 134 3.13 7.54 -15.52
CA ASP A 134 4.17 8.55 -15.26
C ASP A 134 4.60 9.34 -16.51
N GLU A 135 4.46 8.74 -17.70
CA GLU A 135 4.66 9.43 -18.98
C GLU A 135 3.61 10.53 -19.24
N VAL A 136 2.45 10.45 -18.60
CA VAL A 136 1.36 11.41 -18.78
C VAL A 136 1.31 12.43 -17.64
N LYS A 137 1.33 11.96 -16.40
CA LYS A 137 1.28 12.77 -15.17
C LYS A 137 2.06 12.06 -14.06
N PRO A 138 2.58 12.79 -13.07
CA PRO A 138 3.18 12.19 -11.87
C PRO A 138 2.25 11.20 -11.20
N VAL A 139 2.83 10.15 -10.61
CA VAL A 139 2.10 9.08 -9.92
C VAL A 139 2.42 9.08 -8.44
N ILE A 140 1.40 8.95 -7.62
CA ILE A 140 1.51 8.63 -6.18
C ILE A 140 0.96 7.22 -6.02
N VAL A 141 1.82 6.27 -5.63
CA VAL A 141 1.46 4.89 -5.34
C VAL A 141 1.45 4.68 -3.84
N CYS A 142 0.43 4.02 -3.32
CA CYS A 142 0.41 3.61 -1.92
C CYS A 142 -0.11 2.19 -1.75
N GLY A 143 0.24 1.59 -0.64
CA GLY A 143 -0.32 0.32 -0.21
C GLY A 143 0.68 -0.65 0.37
N ASP A 144 0.20 -1.87 0.57
CA ASP A 144 1.01 -2.99 0.98
C ASP A 144 1.72 -3.59 -0.24
N LEU A 145 3.01 -3.32 -0.35
CA LEU A 145 3.85 -3.84 -1.44
C LEU A 145 4.45 -5.22 -1.12
N ASN A 146 4.12 -5.79 0.04
CA ASN A 146 4.56 -7.13 0.45
C ASN A 146 6.07 -7.37 0.28
N VAL A 147 6.88 -6.33 0.52
CA VAL A 147 8.34 -6.40 0.49
C VAL A 147 8.96 -5.41 1.48
N ALA A 148 9.89 -5.88 2.31
CA ALA A 148 10.84 -5.03 3.01
C ALA A 148 12.04 -4.84 2.08
N HIS A 149 12.37 -3.59 1.71
CA HIS A 149 13.34 -3.34 0.66
C HIS A 149 14.77 -3.62 1.13
N GLU A 150 15.19 -2.98 2.21
CA GLU A 150 16.55 -3.07 2.74
C GLU A 150 16.60 -3.78 4.11
N GLU A 151 17.79 -4.15 4.56
CA GLU A 151 17.98 -4.80 5.86
C GLU A 151 17.47 -3.94 7.04
N ILE A 152 17.47 -2.62 6.90
CA ILE A 152 16.93 -1.67 7.87
C ILE A 152 15.39 -1.73 7.97
N ASP A 153 14.72 -2.30 6.96
CA ASP A 153 13.26 -2.35 6.87
C ASP A 153 12.61 -3.53 7.60
N LEU A 154 13.41 -4.38 8.26
CA LEU A 154 12.87 -5.44 9.12
C LEU A 154 13.80 -5.78 10.28
N LYS A 155 13.23 -6.34 11.34
CA LYS A 155 13.95 -6.63 12.59
C LYS A 155 15.03 -7.70 12.46
N ASN A 156 14.79 -8.75 11.68
CA ASN A 156 15.66 -9.92 11.61
C ASN A 156 16.04 -10.27 10.15
N PRO A 157 16.82 -9.45 9.45
CA PRO A 157 17.08 -9.64 8.02
C PRO A 157 17.77 -10.96 7.70
N LYS A 158 18.77 -11.35 8.49
CA LYS A 158 19.57 -12.56 8.21
C LYS A 158 18.75 -13.85 8.17
N THR A 159 17.75 -13.97 9.04
CA THR A 159 16.89 -15.17 9.14
C THR A 159 15.72 -15.16 8.14
N ASN A 160 15.43 -14.02 7.53
CA ASN A 160 14.27 -13.84 6.65
C ASN A 160 14.60 -13.76 5.16
N ARG A 161 15.88 -13.83 4.77
CA ARG A 161 16.35 -13.64 3.40
C ARG A 161 15.76 -14.63 2.36
N LYS A 162 15.18 -15.73 2.81
CA LYS A 162 14.50 -16.71 1.95
C LYS A 162 12.98 -16.77 2.19
N ASN A 163 12.45 -15.84 2.95
CA ASN A 163 11.02 -15.75 3.24
C ASN A 163 10.33 -14.78 2.30
N ALA A 164 9.03 -15.03 2.04
CA ALA A 164 8.17 -14.11 1.30
C ALA A 164 8.22 -12.71 1.92
N GLY A 165 8.38 -11.69 1.09
CA GLY A 165 8.52 -10.29 1.50
C GLY A 165 9.96 -9.85 1.77
N PHE A 166 10.96 -10.76 1.75
CA PHE A 166 12.37 -10.38 1.88
C PHE A 166 13.32 -11.28 1.07
N SER A 167 12.83 -11.96 0.05
CA SER A 167 13.68 -12.69 -0.89
C SER A 167 14.53 -11.70 -1.71
N ASP A 168 15.67 -12.17 -2.19
CA ASP A 168 16.57 -11.34 -3.02
C ASP A 168 15.86 -10.87 -4.30
N GLU A 169 14.98 -11.70 -4.85
CA GLU A 169 14.19 -11.41 -6.06
C GLU A 169 13.17 -10.28 -5.82
N GLU A 170 12.40 -10.34 -4.72
CA GLU A 170 11.43 -9.31 -4.36
C GLU A 170 12.11 -7.97 -4.08
N ARG A 171 13.20 -7.98 -3.33
CA ARG A 171 14.01 -6.79 -3.05
C ARG A 171 14.61 -6.18 -4.32
N ALA A 172 15.10 -7.01 -5.24
CA ALA A 172 15.61 -6.54 -6.54
C ALA A 172 14.52 -5.86 -7.38
N LYS A 173 13.27 -6.35 -7.35
CA LYS A 173 12.15 -5.68 -8.04
C LYS A 173 11.84 -4.31 -7.42
N MET A 174 11.85 -4.20 -6.10
CA MET A 174 11.70 -2.90 -5.43
C MET A 174 12.82 -1.92 -5.80
N THR A 175 14.07 -2.38 -5.84
CA THR A 175 15.22 -1.59 -6.31
C THR A 175 15.00 -1.13 -7.76
N THR A 176 14.51 -2.01 -8.64
CA THR A 176 14.21 -1.68 -10.03
C THR A 176 13.12 -0.62 -10.13
N LEU A 177 12.04 -0.73 -9.35
CA LEU A 177 10.98 0.26 -9.27
C LEU A 177 11.54 1.64 -8.91
N LEU A 178 12.29 1.74 -7.82
CA LEU A 178 12.85 3.01 -7.35
C LEU A 178 13.86 3.61 -8.36
N ASN A 179 14.70 2.77 -8.97
CA ASN A 179 15.65 3.22 -9.99
C ASN A 179 14.99 3.67 -11.30
N SER A 180 13.73 3.29 -11.51
CA SER A 180 12.95 3.66 -12.70
C SER A 180 12.33 5.06 -12.65
N GLY A 181 12.69 5.88 -11.65
CA GLY A 181 12.24 7.26 -11.53
C GLY A 181 11.26 7.50 -10.39
N PHE A 182 11.23 6.60 -9.41
CA PHE A 182 10.36 6.70 -8.25
C PHE A 182 11.14 6.89 -6.94
N THR A 183 10.47 7.45 -5.94
CA THR A 183 11.02 7.78 -4.62
C THR A 183 10.22 7.07 -3.53
N ASP A 184 10.88 6.34 -2.63
CA ASP A 184 10.32 5.90 -1.35
C ASP A 184 10.25 7.10 -0.40
N THR A 185 9.05 7.61 -0.17
CA THR A 185 8.86 8.87 0.56
C THR A 185 9.29 8.80 2.02
N PHE A 186 9.13 7.64 2.67
CA PHE A 186 9.61 7.47 4.04
C PHE A 186 11.14 7.52 4.10
N ARG A 187 11.84 6.83 3.21
CA ARG A 187 13.30 6.85 3.14
C ARG A 187 13.87 8.18 2.63
N TYR A 188 13.09 8.93 1.86
CA TYR A 188 13.44 10.31 1.48
C TYR A 188 13.62 11.21 2.71
N PHE A 189 12.70 11.16 3.67
CA PHE A 189 12.78 11.96 4.90
C PHE A 189 13.64 11.31 5.98
N TYR A 190 13.70 9.98 6.05
CA TYR A 190 14.32 9.22 7.12
C TYR A 190 15.22 8.10 6.57
N PRO A 191 16.32 8.44 5.87
CA PRO A 191 17.14 7.45 5.17
C PRO A 191 17.73 6.38 6.10
N ASP A 192 18.11 6.77 7.32
CA ASP A 192 18.82 5.91 8.27
C ASP A 192 18.00 5.55 9.53
N LYS A 193 16.68 5.87 9.54
CA LYS A 193 15.86 5.61 10.73
C LYS A 193 15.51 4.14 10.87
N GLU A 194 16.07 3.51 11.90
CA GLU A 194 15.86 2.10 12.22
C GLU A 194 14.62 1.86 13.10
N GLY A 195 14.12 0.61 13.09
CA GLY A 195 13.11 0.16 14.05
C GLY A 195 11.71 0.69 13.81
N ILE A 196 11.44 1.30 12.66
CA ILE A 196 10.13 1.77 12.27
C ILE A 196 9.55 0.82 11.23
N TYR A 197 8.48 0.16 11.59
CA TYR A 197 7.85 -0.88 10.78
C TYR A 197 6.36 -0.58 10.61
N SER A 198 5.73 -1.21 9.61
CA SER A 198 4.31 -1.07 9.31
C SER A 198 3.51 -2.34 9.54
N TRP A 199 4.16 -3.49 9.66
CA TRP A 199 3.54 -4.80 9.85
C TRP A 199 4.24 -5.63 10.91
N TRP A 200 3.44 -6.39 11.69
CA TRP A 200 3.92 -7.36 12.70
C TRP A 200 3.04 -8.60 12.67
N SER A 201 3.67 -9.77 12.62
CA SER A 201 2.94 -11.03 12.76
C SER A 201 2.12 -11.05 14.07
N TYR A 202 0.91 -11.59 14.03
CA TYR A 202 0.13 -11.87 15.25
C TYR A 202 0.78 -12.89 16.17
N ARG A 203 1.77 -13.64 15.67
CA ARG A 203 2.45 -14.70 16.44
C ARG A 203 3.55 -14.11 17.30
N PHE A 204 3.82 -14.80 18.43
CA PHE A 204 4.98 -14.57 19.30
C PHE A 204 5.07 -13.15 19.90
N LYS A 205 3.93 -12.42 20.00
CA LYS A 205 3.90 -11.04 20.48
C LYS A 205 4.87 -10.13 19.69
N ALA A 206 4.88 -10.29 18.36
CA ALA A 206 5.84 -9.61 17.50
C ALA A 206 5.75 -8.09 17.61
N ARG A 207 4.53 -7.53 17.71
CA ARG A 207 4.33 -6.08 17.82
C ARG A 207 4.83 -5.53 19.15
N GLU A 208 4.59 -6.22 20.28
CA GLU A 208 5.09 -5.84 21.61
C GLU A 208 6.63 -5.82 21.65
N LYS A 209 7.29 -6.72 20.92
CA LYS A 209 8.74 -6.83 20.80
C LYS A 209 9.33 -5.97 19.68
N ASN A 210 8.48 -5.26 18.95
CA ASN A 210 8.83 -4.56 17.72
C ASN A 210 9.61 -5.44 16.70
N ALA A 211 9.23 -6.70 16.58
CA ALA A 211 9.75 -7.62 15.56
C ALA A 211 8.93 -7.49 14.28
N GLY A 212 9.02 -6.33 13.65
CA GLY A 212 8.20 -5.92 12.52
C GLY A 212 8.97 -5.82 11.21
N TRP A 213 8.20 -5.48 10.16
CA TRP A 213 8.64 -5.25 8.79
C TRP A 213 7.99 -3.97 8.27
N ARG A 214 8.70 -3.17 7.49
CA ARG A 214 8.15 -2.05 6.74
C ARG A 214 7.84 -2.54 5.33
N ILE A 215 6.57 -2.80 5.07
CA ILE A 215 6.07 -3.34 3.80
C ILE A 215 4.94 -2.50 3.19
N ASP A 216 4.47 -1.49 3.90
CA ASP A 216 3.50 -0.51 3.43
C ASP A 216 4.24 0.79 3.07
N TYR A 217 3.90 1.36 1.92
CA TYR A 217 4.65 2.46 1.33
C TYR A 217 3.75 3.56 0.78
N PHE A 218 4.33 4.76 0.70
CA PHE A 218 4.04 5.75 -0.32
C PHE A 218 5.27 5.87 -1.24
N ILE A 219 5.07 5.60 -2.52
CA ILE A 219 6.06 5.73 -3.58
C ILE A 219 5.57 6.80 -4.54
N THR A 220 6.40 7.77 -4.89
CA THR A 220 6.02 8.88 -5.78
C THR A 220 6.93 8.98 -6.99
N SER A 221 6.41 9.51 -8.10
CA SER A 221 7.27 9.96 -9.20
C SER A 221 8.31 10.94 -8.65
N ARG A 222 9.57 10.78 -9.03
CA ARG A 222 10.70 11.59 -8.51
C ARG A 222 10.54 13.09 -8.76
N CYS A 223 9.83 13.48 -9.80
CA CYS A 223 9.53 14.88 -10.05
C CYS A 223 8.67 15.55 -8.97
N LEU A 224 8.07 14.77 -8.07
CA LEU A 224 7.31 15.27 -6.91
C LEU A 224 8.18 15.47 -5.66
N ASP A 225 9.46 15.12 -5.66
CA ASP A 225 10.30 15.13 -4.45
C ASP A 225 10.29 16.50 -3.75
N GLU A 226 10.38 17.61 -4.50
CA GLU A 226 10.34 18.97 -3.94
C GLU A 226 8.95 19.38 -3.39
N LYS A 227 7.90 18.63 -3.73
CA LYS A 227 6.53 18.85 -3.24
C LYS A 227 6.19 18.01 -2.01
N LEU A 228 7.05 17.06 -1.63
CA LEU A 228 6.86 16.25 -0.44
C LEU A 228 7.08 17.11 0.82
N GLN A 229 6.14 17.04 1.76
CA GLN A 229 6.18 17.82 3.01
C GLN A 229 6.56 16.94 4.20
N SER A 230 5.97 15.77 4.31
CA SER A 230 6.27 14.79 5.36
C SER A 230 5.81 13.39 4.98
N ALA A 231 6.44 12.39 5.60
CA ALA A 231 5.99 11.01 5.57
C ALA A 231 5.94 10.44 6.99
N GLY A 232 4.97 9.58 7.27
CA GLY A 232 4.75 9.01 8.60
C GLY A 232 4.35 7.54 8.57
N ILE A 233 4.59 6.86 9.69
CA ILE A 233 4.13 5.50 9.97
C ILE A 233 3.52 5.53 11.38
N HIS A 234 2.22 5.29 11.48
CA HIS A 234 1.44 5.40 12.72
C HIS A 234 1.52 4.10 13.54
N THR A 235 2.70 3.81 14.08
CA THR A 235 2.99 2.54 14.78
C THR A 235 2.13 2.31 16.02
N GLU A 236 1.55 3.37 16.59
CA GLU A 236 0.65 3.36 17.76
C GLU A 236 -0.79 2.97 17.41
N VAL A 237 -1.17 2.97 16.12
CA VAL A 237 -2.53 2.66 15.67
C VAL A 237 -2.71 1.16 15.55
N TYR A 238 -3.69 0.64 16.26
CA TYR A 238 -4.09 -0.78 16.27
C TYR A 238 -5.38 -0.99 15.47
N GLY A 239 -5.75 -2.24 15.23
CA GLY A 239 -6.96 -2.63 14.48
C GLY A 239 -6.68 -3.67 13.41
N SER A 240 -5.45 -3.68 12.91
CA SER A 240 -4.90 -4.64 11.96
C SER A 240 -3.53 -5.13 12.44
N ASP A 241 -2.94 -6.12 11.78
CA ASP A 241 -1.52 -6.49 11.91
C ASP A 241 -0.60 -5.51 11.17
N HIS A 242 -1.17 -4.64 10.33
CA HIS A 242 -0.50 -3.45 9.82
C HIS A 242 -0.93 -2.20 10.59
N CYS A 243 -0.09 -1.17 10.55
CA CYS A 243 -0.48 0.18 10.94
C CYS A 243 -0.57 1.09 9.70
N PRO A 244 -1.30 2.24 9.82
CA PRO A 244 -1.39 3.17 8.71
C PRO A 244 -0.06 3.83 8.38
N VAL A 245 0.14 4.17 7.11
CA VAL A 245 1.22 5.04 6.63
C VAL A 245 0.64 6.33 6.06
N GLU A 246 1.40 7.41 6.16
CA GLU A 246 0.97 8.77 5.79
C GLU A 246 1.96 9.43 4.83
N LEU A 247 1.43 10.20 3.91
CA LEU A 247 2.16 11.17 3.10
C LEU A 247 1.44 12.52 3.15
N VAL A 248 2.19 13.60 3.31
CA VAL A 248 1.72 14.97 3.06
C VAL A 248 2.52 15.54 1.90
N ALA A 249 1.84 16.01 0.87
CA ALA A 249 2.46 16.59 -0.31
C ALA A 249 1.66 17.79 -0.84
N ASP A 250 2.35 18.71 -1.48
CA ASP A 250 1.78 19.91 -2.11
C ASP A 250 1.58 19.64 -3.62
N VAL A 251 0.51 18.91 -3.96
CA VAL A 251 0.18 18.44 -5.32
C VAL A 251 -1.18 18.92 -5.76
#